data_33f7e87be37422592948a416df1ebe78
#
_entry.id   33f7e87be37422592948a416df1ebe78
#
_cell.length_a   1.000
_cell.length_b   1.000
_cell.length_c   1.000
_cell.angle_alpha   90.00
_cell.angle_beta   90.00
_cell.angle_gamma   90.00
#
_symmetry.space_group_name_H-M   'P 1'
#
loop_
_entity.id
_entity.type
_entity.pdbx_description
1 polymer ?
#
loop_
_entity_poly.entity_id
_entity_poly.type
_entity_poly.pdbx_seq_one_letter_code
_entity_poly.pdbx_strand_id
1 'polypeptide(L)'
;WDQNLTDGTAPSPYTYGIECDSAMIADGLCPSTDDYELNYSHGTGVAGIAASSGLAANRYRGVAPNADLILVSMNFETDFNTTITDAIAYIYERANTLGKPCVINTSVGLYDGSHDGTDLTAQLIDALITEQNGRALVAAAGNAGSFPFHVGYDVTATEQFTWFKKLSYAGVAYF
;
A
#
# COMPACT_ATOMS: atom_id res chain seq x y z
N TRP A 1 -1.83 8.19 9.18
CA TRP A 1 -1.54 7.07 10.10
C TRP A 1 -0.18 6.47 9.80
N ASP A 2 0.68 6.45 10.81
CA ASP A 2 1.97 5.75 10.74
C ASP A 2 1.87 4.46 11.56
N GLN A 3 1.92 3.32 10.86
CA GLN A 3 1.78 1.98 11.46
C GLN A 3 3.05 1.51 12.19
N ASN A 4 4.17 2.21 12.03
CA ASN A 4 5.47 1.83 12.60
C ASN A 4 5.70 2.40 14.00
N LEU A 5 4.91 3.37 14.42
CA LEU A 5 5.07 4.07 15.68
C LEU A 5 4.20 3.46 16.78
N THR A 6 4.68 3.49 18.00
CA THR A 6 4.02 2.88 19.17
C THR A 6 3.62 3.85 20.28
N ASP A 7 4.26 5.02 20.33
CA ASP A 7 4.08 5.98 21.43
C ASP A 7 3.11 7.11 21.06
N GLY A 8 1.81 6.79 20.99
CA GLY A 8 0.77 7.76 20.69
C GLY A 8 -0.61 7.14 20.59
N THR A 9 -1.54 7.84 19.95
CA THR A 9 -2.93 7.39 19.82
C THR A 9 -3.14 6.70 18.49
N ALA A 10 -3.50 5.42 18.56
CA ALA A 10 -3.90 4.64 17.39
C ALA A 10 -5.30 5.09 16.90
N PRO A 11 -5.56 5.07 15.59
CA PRO A 11 -6.91 5.32 15.09
C PRO A 11 -7.85 4.16 15.44
N SER A 12 -9.05 4.47 15.90
CA SER A 12 -10.08 3.43 16.13
C SER A 12 -10.53 2.86 14.78
N PRO A 13 -10.75 1.54 14.64
CA PRO A 13 -10.72 0.51 15.68
C PRO A 13 -9.35 -0.15 15.92
N TYR A 14 -8.30 0.34 15.28
CA TYR A 14 -6.97 -0.23 15.35
C TYR A 14 -6.32 0.01 16.71
N THR A 15 -5.37 -0.86 17.09
CA THR A 15 -4.68 -0.82 18.39
C THR A 15 -3.19 -0.54 18.25
N TYR A 16 -2.74 -0.14 17.06
CA TYR A 16 -1.34 0.11 16.73
C TYR A 16 -1.18 1.33 15.83
N GLY A 17 0.05 1.82 15.73
CA GLY A 17 0.38 3.01 14.98
C GLY A 17 -0.08 4.30 15.67
N ILE A 18 0.19 5.42 15.01
CA ILE A 18 -0.20 6.77 15.47
C ILE A 18 -0.96 7.48 14.37
N GLU A 19 -2.13 8.02 14.69
CA GLU A 19 -2.88 8.90 13.80
C GLU A 19 -2.54 10.35 14.08
N CYS A 20 -2.28 11.11 13.03
CA CYS A 20 -2.12 12.56 13.10
C CYS A 20 -3.16 13.24 12.20
N ASP A 21 -3.79 14.25 12.71
CA ASP A 21 -4.63 15.13 11.92
C ASP A 21 -3.83 16.27 11.24
N SER A 22 -4.49 17.05 10.43
CA SER A 22 -3.87 18.15 9.71
C SER A 22 -3.31 19.25 10.62
N ALA A 23 -3.89 19.46 11.80
CA ALA A 23 -3.41 20.45 12.76
C ALA A 23 -2.10 19.97 13.39
N MET A 24 -2.04 18.72 13.84
CA MET A 24 -0.81 18.12 14.37
C MET A 24 0.34 18.15 13.35
N ILE A 25 0.04 17.87 12.08
CA ILE A 25 1.03 17.95 11.00
C ILE A 25 1.52 19.39 10.80
N ALA A 26 0.61 20.36 10.75
CA ALA A 26 0.94 21.78 10.54
C ALA A 26 1.78 22.36 11.69
N ASP A 27 1.50 21.93 12.91
CA ASP A 27 2.21 22.40 14.13
C ASP A 27 3.52 21.64 14.38
N GLY A 28 3.87 20.67 13.52
CA GLY A 28 5.07 19.83 13.69
C GLY A 28 5.02 18.90 14.91
N LEU A 29 3.82 18.58 15.38
CA LEU A 29 3.59 17.73 16.55
C LEU A 29 3.38 16.25 16.19
N CYS A 30 3.28 15.96 14.89
CA CYS A 30 3.12 14.60 14.41
C CYS A 30 4.48 13.90 14.36
N PRO A 31 4.70 12.86 15.17
CA PRO A 31 5.86 12.00 14.97
C PRO A 31 5.72 11.27 13.64
N SER A 32 6.82 11.01 12.96
CA SER A 32 6.83 10.28 11.71
C SER A 32 8.10 9.44 11.58
N THR A 33 7.99 8.32 10.88
CA THR A 33 9.18 7.58 10.44
C THR A 33 9.86 8.32 9.30
N ASP A 34 11.19 8.23 9.25
CA ASP A 34 11.97 8.83 8.17
C ASP A 34 11.86 8.00 6.88
N ASP A 35 11.08 8.52 5.92
CA ASP A 35 10.88 7.89 4.62
C ASP A 35 12.20 7.81 3.81
N TYR A 36 13.15 8.72 4.03
CA TYR A 36 14.45 8.70 3.33
C TYR A 36 15.31 7.53 3.79
N GLU A 37 15.44 7.33 5.08
CA GLU A 37 16.26 6.25 5.64
C GLU A 37 15.73 4.86 5.26
N LEU A 38 14.41 4.69 5.28
CA LEU A 38 13.79 3.40 5.02
C LEU A 38 13.60 3.10 3.52
N ASN A 39 13.20 4.09 2.72
CA ASN A 39 12.71 3.89 1.35
C ASN A 39 13.19 4.92 0.34
N TYR A 40 14.27 5.64 0.62
CA TYR A 40 14.80 6.70 -0.25
C TYR A 40 13.74 7.73 -0.66
N SER A 41 12.85 8.10 0.26
CA SER A 41 11.72 9.02 0.01
C SER A 41 10.74 8.57 -1.07
N HIS A 42 10.59 7.25 -1.27
CA HIS A 42 9.70 6.69 -2.29
C HIS A 42 8.26 7.12 -2.08
N GLY A 43 7.71 6.97 -0.86
CA GLY A 43 6.33 7.36 -0.53
C GLY A 43 6.09 8.86 -0.72
N THR A 44 7.04 9.69 -0.29
CA THR A 44 7.02 11.15 -0.51
C THR A 44 7.00 11.49 -2.00
N GLY A 45 7.82 10.82 -2.80
CA GLY A 45 7.85 11.00 -4.26
C GLY A 45 6.53 10.61 -4.93
N VAL A 46 5.96 9.47 -4.56
CA VAL A 46 4.67 8.99 -5.07
C VAL A 46 3.55 9.97 -4.71
N ALA A 47 3.45 10.40 -3.46
CA ALA A 47 2.45 11.38 -3.02
C ALA A 47 2.62 12.72 -3.74
N GLY A 48 3.86 13.15 -3.96
CA GLY A 48 4.18 14.36 -4.71
C GLY A 48 3.70 14.32 -6.15
N ILE A 49 3.92 13.22 -6.86
CA ILE A 49 3.43 13.02 -8.23
C ILE A 49 1.90 12.99 -8.27
N ALA A 50 1.27 12.36 -7.29
CA ALA A 50 -0.18 12.28 -7.22
C ALA A 50 -0.82 13.64 -6.95
N ALA A 51 -0.37 14.39 -5.95
CA ALA A 51 -1.15 15.50 -5.41
C ALA A 51 -0.35 16.71 -4.88
N SER A 52 0.94 16.86 -5.23
CA SER A 52 1.69 18.06 -4.81
C SER A 52 1.02 19.35 -5.26
N SER A 53 0.92 20.31 -4.36
CA SER A 53 0.46 21.68 -4.70
C SER A 53 1.47 22.45 -5.57
N GLY A 54 2.74 22.03 -5.57
CA GLY A 54 3.85 22.71 -6.24
C GLY A 54 4.32 23.99 -5.56
N LEU A 55 3.78 24.35 -4.40
CA LEU A 55 4.05 25.63 -3.72
C LEU A 55 5.50 25.76 -3.26
N ALA A 56 6.12 24.67 -2.81
CA ALA A 56 7.48 24.70 -2.30
C ALA A 56 8.54 25.16 -3.33
N ALA A 57 8.33 24.83 -4.61
CA ALA A 57 9.23 25.18 -5.70
C ALA A 57 8.60 26.10 -6.76
N ASN A 58 7.37 26.52 -6.56
CA ASN A 58 6.56 27.26 -7.53
C ASN A 58 6.41 26.54 -8.89
N ARG A 59 6.52 25.21 -8.87
CA ARG A 59 6.45 24.31 -10.03
C ARG A 59 6.29 22.85 -9.54
N TYR A 60 6.17 21.92 -10.45
CA TYR A 60 6.03 20.48 -10.15
C TYR A 60 4.75 20.13 -9.39
N ARG A 61 3.62 20.65 -9.88
CA ARG A 61 2.31 20.26 -9.33
C ARG A 61 2.02 18.81 -9.68
N GLY A 62 1.42 18.11 -8.74
CA GLY A 62 0.90 16.76 -8.96
C GLY A 62 -0.33 16.76 -9.87
N VAL A 63 -0.82 15.56 -10.19
CA VAL A 63 -1.98 15.37 -11.08
C VAL A 63 -3.27 15.91 -10.44
N ALA A 64 -3.45 15.73 -9.13
CA ALA A 64 -4.62 16.16 -8.38
C ALA A 64 -4.24 17.15 -7.24
N PRO A 65 -3.73 18.36 -7.55
CA PRO A 65 -3.09 19.22 -6.56
C PRO A 65 -4.05 19.85 -5.53
N ASN A 66 -5.34 19.65 -5.70
CA ASN A 66 -6.38 20.12 -4.78
C ASN A 66 -7.09 18.97 -4.07
N ALA A 67 -6.59 17.74 -4.19
CA ALA A 67 -7.14 16.62 -3.45
C ALA A 67 -6.76 16.70 -1.97
N ASP A 68 -7.68 16.31 -1.10
CA ASP A 68 -7.31 16.00 0.28
C ASP A 68 -6.49 14.70 0.31
N LEU A 69 -5.51 14.65 1.19
CA LEU A 69 -4.60 13.52 1.30
C LEU A 69 -4.83 12.76 2.60
N ILE A 70 -4.99 11.45 2.49
CA ILE A 70 -4.93 10.51 3.60
C ILE A 70 -3.71 9.65 3.34
N LEU A 71 -2.72 9.73 4.21
CA LEU A 71 -1.44 9.03 4.04
C LEU A 71 -1.31 7.94 5.10
N VAL A 72 -0.86 6.76 4.68
CA VAL A 72 -0.50 5.67 5.58
C VAL A 72 0.94 5.27 5.33
N SER A 73 1.76 5.37 6.37
CA SER A 73 3.10 4.80 6.42
C SER A 73 2.97 3.35 6.90
N MET A 74 3.04 2.41 5.97
CA MET A 74 2.84 1.00 6.27
C MET A 74 4.02 0.39 7.03
N ASN A 75 3.70 -0.58 7.88
CA ASN A 75 4.71 -1.44 8.48
C ASN A 75 4.94 -2.67 7.57
N PHE A 76 6.17 -2.80 7.06
CA PHE A 76 6.59 -3.91 6.20
C PHE A 76 7.27 -5.06 6.97
N GLU A 77 7.54 -4.88 8.26
CA GLU A 77 8.26 -5.87 9.07
C GLU A 77 7.32 -6.85 9.77
N THR A 78 6.03 -6.54 9.79
CA THR A 78 5.00 -7.42 10.31
C THR A 78 4.29 -8.16 9.17
N ASP A 79 3.10 -8.73 9.43
CA ASP A 79 2.30 -9.37 8.38
C ASP A 79 1.81 -8.34 7.35
N PHE A 80 2.43 -8.31 6.18
CA PHE A 80 2.09 -7.41 5.07
C PHE A 80 0.61 -7.47 4.70
N ASN A 81 0.02 -8.67 4.70
CA ASN A 81 -1.38 -8.84 4.30
C ASN A 81 -2.34 -8.15 5.28
N THR A 82 -2.05 -8.21 6.56
CA THR A 82 -2.82 -7.48 7.57
C THR A 82 -2.60 -5.98 7.46
N THR A 83 -1.36 -5.52 7.39
CA THR A 83 -1.05 -4.08 7.39
C THR A 83 -1.58 -3.36 6.15
N ILE A 84 -1.53 -3.99 4.96
CA ILE A 84 -2.10 -3.40 3.73
C ILE A 84 -3.63 -3.37 3.77
N THR A 85 -4.28 -4.42 4.27
CA THR A 85 -5.73 -4.48 4.36
C THR A 85 -6.26 -3.44 5.34
N ASP A 86 -5.63 -3.31 6.50
CA ASP A 86 -5.95 -2.30 7.50
C ASP A 86 -5.73 -0.88 6.97
N ALA A 87 -4.65 -0.65 6.23
CA ALA A 87 -4.38 0.64 5.59
C ALA A 87 -5.48 1.05 4.60
N ILE A 88 -5.91 0.12 3.74
CA ILE A 88 -6.98 0.35 2.76
C ILE A 88 -8.31 0.63 3.45
N ALA A 89 -8.66 -0.19 4.45
CA ALA A 89 -9.89 -0.02 5.24
C ALA A 89 -9.91 1.34 5.96
N TYR A 90 -8.81 1.70 6.62
CA TYR A 90 -8.65 2.99 7.29
C TYR A 90 -8.86 4.17 6.33
N ILE A 91 -8.21 4.15 5.15
CA ILE A 91 -8.34 5.25 4.18
C ILE A 91 -9.78 5.41 3.71
N TYR A 92 -10.47 4.30 3.37
CA TYR A 92 -11.87 4.36 2.95
C TYR A 92 -12.80 4.82 4.06
N GLU A 93 -12.58 4.40 5.30
CA GLU A 93 -13.35 4.86 6.47
C GLU A 93 -13.19 6.37 6.70
N ARG A 94 -11.95 6.87 6.62
CA ARG A 94 -11.70 8.32 6.75
C ARG A 94 -12.32 9.12 5.62
N ALA A 95 -12.21 8.66 4.39
CA ALA A 95 -12.87 9.31 3.24
C ALA A 95 -14.40 9.32 3.39
N ASN A 96 -14.98 8.22 3.87
CA ASN A 96 -16.41 8.11 4.14
C ASN A 96 -16.86 9.11 5.24
N THR A 97 -16.09 9.23 6.32
CA THR A 97 -16.33 10.23 7.38
C THR A 97 -16.32 11.65 6.84
N LEU A 98 -15.49 11.93 5.83
CA LEU A 98 -15.44 13.23 5.14
C LEU A 98 -16.52 13.40 4.07
N GLY A 99 -17.30 12.36 3.78
CA GLY A 99 -18.34 12.37 2.74
C GLY A 99 -17.77 12.54 1.32
N LYS A 100 -16.54 12.05 1.06
CA LYS A 100 -15.83 12.23 -0.21
C LYS A 100 -15.56 10.91 -0.93
N PRO A 101 -15.57 10.92 -2.28
CA PRO A 101 -15.05 9.79 -3.03
C PRO A 101 -13.53 9.64 -2.77
N CYS A 102 -13.04 8.41 -2.89
CA CYS A 102 -11.67 8.08 -2.56
C CYS A 102 -11.01 7.22 -3.63
N VAL A 103 -9.82 7.63 -4.05
CA VAL A 103 -8.92 6.83 -4.89
C VAL A 103 -7.67 6.53 -4.09
N ILE A 104 -7.41 5.26 -3.85
CA ILE A 104 -6.19 4.80 -3.16
C ILE A 104 -5.13 4.45 -4.21
N ASN A 105 -3.91 4.94 -4.02
CA ASN A 105 -2.73 4.49 -4.74
C ASN A 105 -1.89 3.59 -3.83
N THR A 106 -1.62 2.35 -4.28
CA THR A 106 -0.73 1.40 -3.61
C THR A 106 0.50 1.15 -4.50
N SER A 107 1.59 1.88 -4.23
CA SER A 107 2.87 1.66 -4.93
C SER A 107 3.74 0.63 -4.19
N VAL A 108 3.10 -0.43 -3.73
CA VAL A 108 3.68 -1.55 -2.97
C VAL A 108 3.10 -2.86 -3.47
N GLY A 109 3.75 -3.97 -3.16
CA GLY A 109 3.24 -5.30 -3.51
C GLY A 109 4.24 -6.41 -3.17
N LEU A 110 3.76 -7.64 -3.25
CA LEU A 110 4.54 -8.86 -3.10
C LEU A 110 4.49 -9.68 -4.40
N TYR A 111 5.41 -10.62 -4.53
CA TYR A 111 5.48 -11.55 -5.66
C TYR A 111 5.10 -12.98 -5.28
N ASP A 112 4.60 -13.17 -4.08
CA ASP A 112 4.05 -14.43 -3.58
C ASP A 112 2.52 -14.42 -3.63
N GLY A 113 1.92 -15.59 -3.51
CA GLY A 113 0.47 -15.78 -3.56
C GLY A 113 -0.05 -16.27 -4.90
N SER A 114 -1.36 -16.38 -5.00
CA SER A 114 -2.04 -16.99 -6.16
C SER A 114 -2.05 -16.09 -7.40
N HIS A 115 -2.01 -14.77 -7.24
CA HIS A 115 -2.09 -13.74 -8.28
C HIS A 115 -3.36 -13.80 -9.16
N ASP A 116 -4.38 -14.51 -8.71
CA ASP A 116 -5.66 -14.67 -9.42
C ASP A 116 -6.85 -14.02 -8.67
N GLY A 117 -6.57 -13.35 -7.57
CA GLY A 117 -7.58 -12.67 -6.76
C GLY A 117 -8.37 -13.60 -5.82
N THR A 118 -7.96 -14.85 -5.67
CA THR A 118 -8.66 -15.84 -4.83
C THR A 118 -8.13 -15.92 -3.40
N ASP A 119 -6.98 -15.32 -3.11
CA ASP A 119 -6.47 -15.24 -1.74
C ASP A 119 -7.33 -14.30 -0.87
N LEU A 120 -7.24 -14.50 0.44
CA LEU A 120 -8.09 -13.79 1.40
C LEU A 120 -7.87 -12.27 1.34
N THR A 121 -6.63 -11.82 1.18
CA THR A 121 -6.30 -10.40 1.11
C THR A 121 -6.94 -9.75 -0.10
N ALA A 122 -6.84 -10.37 -1.28
CA ALA A 122 -7.47 -9.89 -2.50
C ALA A 122 -9.00 -9.83 -2.37
N GLN A 123 -9.62 -10.84 -1.79
CA GLN A 123 -11.07 -10.87 -1.55
C GLN A 123 -11.52 -9.77 -0.57
N LEU A 124 -10.76 -9.51 0.49
CA LEU A 124 -11.06 -8.44 1.45
C LEU A 124 -10.93 -7.06 0.79
N ILE A 125 -9.89 -6.85 -0.03
CA ILE A 125 -9.71 -5.59 -0.77
C ILE A 125 -10.86 -5.38 -1.77
N ASP A 126 -11.27 -6.42 -2.51
CA ASP A 126 -12.40 -6.34 -3.44
C ASP A 126 -13.70 -5.99 -2.71
N ALA A 127 -13.95 -6.60 -1.56
CA ALA A 127 -15.10 -6.28 -0.72
C ALA A 127 -15.09 -4.82 -0.26
N LEU A 128 -13.94 -4.30 0.19
CA LEU A 128 -13.79 -2.90 0.60
C LEU A 128 -14.04 -1.91 -0.54
N ILE A 129 -13.57 -2.23 -1.76
CA ILE A 129 -13.79 -1.37 -2.93
C ILE A 129 -15.26 -1.35 -3.32
N THR A 130 -15.92 -2.52 -3.32
CA THR A 130 -17.30 -2.70 -3.81
C THR A 130 -18.37 -2.34 -2.79
N GLU A 131 -18.02 -2.21 -1.51
CA GLU A 131 -18.95 -1.87 -0.43
C GLU A 131 -19.71 -0.56 -0.68
N GLN A 132 -19.06 0.41 -1.32
CA GLN A 132 -19.63 1.76 -1.52
C GLN A 132 -19.18 2.36 -2.85
N ASN A 133 -20.10 3.07 -3.52
CA ASN A 133 -19.78 3.83 -4.71
C ASN A 133 -18.78 4.97 -4.42
N GLY A 134 -17.93 5.29 -5.40
CA GLY A 134 -16.94 6.36 -5.28
C GLY A 134 -15.60 5.90 -4.69
N ARG A 135 -15.38 4.61 -4.57
CA ARG A 135 -14.09 3.99 -4.18
C ARG A 135 -13.38 3.44 -5.40
N ALA A 136 -12.08 3.62 -5.46
CA ALA A 136 -11.19 2.99 -6.43
C ALA A 136 -9.82 2.72 -5.80
N LEU A 137 -9.13 1.68 -6.30
CA LEU A 137 -7.77 1.35 -5.91
C LEU A 137 -6.92 1.16 -7.16
N VAL A 138 -5.73 1.75 -7.17
CA VAL A 138 -4.74 1.63 -8.23
C VAL A 138 -3.49 0.99 -7.62
N ALA A 139 -3.16 -0.20 -8.06
CA ALA A 139 -2.01 -0.97 -7.59
C ALA A 139 -0.86 -0.94 -8.60
N ALA A 140 0.37 -0.98 -8.10
CA ALA A 140 1.55 -1.18 -8.93
C ALA A 140 1.56 -2.60 -9.52
N ALA A 141 1.91 -2.71 -10.80
CA ALA A 141 2.09 -4.01 -11.46
C ALA A 141 3.40 -4.71 -11.08
N GLY A 142 4.26 -4.06 -10.29
CA GLY A 142 5.56 -4.56 -9.87
C GLY A 142 6.70 -4.22 -10.85
N ASN A 143 7.92 -4.46 -10.41
CA ASN A 143 9.15 -4.08 -11.12
C ASN A 143 9.94 -5.29 -11.64
N ALA A 144 9.39 -6.49 -11.56
CA ALA A 144 10.10 -7.73 -11.83
C ALA A 144 9.75 -8.38 -13.18
N GLY A 145 9.30 -7.60 -14.18
CA GLY A 145 8.89 -8.11 -15.49
C GLY A 145 9.98 -8.85 -16.28
N SER A 146 11.25 -8.72 -15.90
CA SER A 146 12.37 -9.47 -16.47
C SER A 146 12.62 -10.82 -15.78
N PHE A 147 11.90 -11.13 -14.69
CA PHE A 147 12.10 -12.36 -13.92
C PHE A 147 10.93 -13.33 -14.14
N PRO A 148 11.18 -14.61 -14.35
CA PRO A 148 10.13 -15.64 -14.50
C PRO A 148 9.62 -16.07 -13.11
N PHE A 149 8.74 -15.29 -12.49
CA PHE A 149 8.16 -15.60 -11.18
C PHE A 149 6.99 -16.59 -11.24
N HIS A 150 6.39 -16.76 -12.41
CA HIS A 150 5.22 -17.61 -12.58
C HIS A 150 5.51 -18.79 -13.50
N VAL A 151 5.02 -19.94 -13.11
CA VAL A 151 4.85 -21.10 -13.97
C VAL A 151 3.39 -21.58 -13.87
N GLY A 152 2.74 -21.73 -14.99
CA GLY A 152 1.37 -22.25 -15.04
C GLY A 152 1.30 -23.43 -16.01
N TYR A 153 0.61 -24.50 -15.61
CA TYR A 153 0.32 -25.64 -16.48
C TYR A 153 -0.92 -26.38 -15.98
N ASP A 154 -1.59 -27.06 -16.89
CA ASP A 154 -2.73 -27.90 -16.53
C ASP A 154 -2.24 -29.22 -15.95
N VAL A 155 -2.69 -29.55 -14.74
CA VAL A 155 -2.40 -30.84 -14.11
C VAL A 155 -3.27 -31.90 -14.77
N THR A 156 -2.62 -32.88 -15.41
CA THR A 156 -3.27 -34.02 -16.06
C THR A 156 -2.99 -35.32 -15.32
N ALA A 157 -3.59 -36.42 -15.76
CA ALA A 157 -3.29 -37.74 -15.22
C ALA A 157 -1.85 -38.26 -15.57
N THR A 158 -1.16 -37.58 -16.46
CA THR A 158 0.22 -37.89 -16.81
C THR A 158 1.15 -37.09 -15.90
N GLU A 159 2.19 -37.77 -15.40
CA GLU A 159 3.23 -37.14 -14.59
C GLU A 159 3.89 -35.99 -15.37
N GLN A 160 4.02 -34.86 -14.70
CA GLN A 160 4.61 -33.63 -15.26
C GLN A 160 5.65 -33.10 -14.29
N PHE A 161 6.74 -32.56 -14.80
CA PHE A 161 7.75 -31.88 -14.00
C PHE A 161 8.19 -30.61 -14.69
N THR A 162 8.59 -29.66 -13.87
CA THR A 162 9.26 -28.44 -14.29
C THR A 162 10.54 -28.24 -13.49
N TRP A 163 11.48 -27.53 -14.09
CA TRP A 163 12.71 -27.16 -13.44
C TRP A 163 12.69 -25.68 -13.15
N PHE A 164 13.09 -25.30 -11.95
CA PHE A 164 13.30 -23.91 -11.59
C PHE A 164 14.66 -23.72 -10.95
N LYS A 165 15.21 -22.53 -11.07
CA LYS A 165 16.47 -22.15 -10.48
C LYS A 165 16.24 -21.09 -9.43
N LYS A 166 16.66 -21.35 -8.19
CA LYS A 166 16.69 -20.33 -7.15
C LYS A 166 17.68 -19.24 -7.55
N LEU A 167 17.23 -17.99 -7.53
CA LEU A 167 18.11 -16.85 -7.75
C LEU A 167 19.03 -16.67 -6.53
N SER A 168 20.31 -16.33 -6.76
CA SER A 168 21.32 -16.29 -5.71
C SER A 168 21.07 -15.25 -4.60
N TYR A 169 20.28 -14.22 -4.90
CA TYR A 169 19.87 -13.19 -3.93
C TYR A 169 18.54 -13.52 -3.22
N ALA A 170 17.77 -14.46 -3.70
CA ALA A 170 16.55 -14.90 -3.05
C ALA A 170 16.86 -15.92 -1.96
N GLY A 171 16.70 -15.57 -0.70
CA GLY A 171 16.96 -16.44 0.43
C GLY A 171 16.04 -17.66 0.50
N VAL A 172 14.82 -17.57 -0.06
CA VAL A 172 13.73 -18.56 0.06
C VAL A 172 13.11 -18.81 -1.31
N ALA A 173 12.72 -20.04 -1.59
CA ALA A 173 11.80 -20.41 -2.67
C ALA A 173 10.49 -20.90 -2.02
N TYR A 174 9.37 -20.37 -2.45
CA TYR A 174 8.03 -20.80 -2.03
C TYR A 174 7.45 -21.74 -3.10
N PHE A 175 6.74 -22.77 -2.64
CA PHE A 175 6.06 -23.76 -3.48
C PHE A 175 4.61 -23.89 -3.06
#